data_da6cd02e254c5c400d5d6df3abea260a
#
_entry.id   da6cd02e254c5c400d5d6df3abea260a
#
_cell.length_a   1.000
_cell.length_b   1.000
_cell.length_c   1.000
_cell.angle_alpha   90.00
_cell.angle_beta   90.00
_cell.angle_gamma   90.00
#
_symmetry.space_group_name_H-M   'P 1'
#
loop_
_entity.id
_entity.type
_entity.pdbx_description
1 polymer ?
#
loop_
_entity_poly.entity_id
_entity_poly.type
_entity_poly.pdbx_seq_one_letter_code
_entity_poly.pdbx_strand_id
1 'polypeptide(L)'
;MLTDDPGSTEPLVVTHDGPIATLWLNRPEKRNAVTKAMWEGIAAICAEFATDRTVRVLVVRGAGDHFCAGADIGELEVSDSSYAAANAGADTALGSFPKPTIAFVRGSCVGGGTQIAIACDVRVADTSAVFGITPARLGIVYPAFGVDRAVRLLGPSATKHLLFSAELIGWERALRIGLVDEVHEPAAADERIDAFATLLATQRSLLTQESSKAMVDECVRTGEISRATQARWGAELAASTDAAEGVAAFLERRPPRFTWAGTSD
;
A
#
# COMPACT_ATOMS: atom_id res chain seq x y z
N MET A 1 16.10 8.46 7.38
CA MET A 1 16.16 7.01 7.65
C MET A 1 14.93 6.64 8.43
N LEU A 2 14.02 5.89 7.81
CA LEU A 2 12.82 5.43 8.49
C LEU A 2 13.26 4.51 9.64
N THR A 3 12.80 4.77 10.85
CA THR A 3 13.18 3.98 12.04
C THR A 3 12.57 2.57 11.95
N ASP A 4 13.21 1.57 12.58
CA ASP A 4 12.65 0.20 12.66
C ASP A 4 11.68 0.01 13.84
N ASP A 5 11.59 0.98 14.72
CA ASP A 5 10.74 0.99 15.89
C ASP A 5 9.87 2.26 15.89
N PRO A 6 8.53 2.14 15.93
CA PRO A 6 7.65 3.29 16.00
C PRO A 6 7.70 4.04 17.34
N GLY A 7 8.41 3.53 18.35
CA GLY A 7 8.56 4.19 19.65
C GLY A 7 7.28 4.32 20.48
N SER A 8 6.28 3.48 20.23
CA SER A 8 4.96 3.53 20.87
C SER A 8 4.42 2.14 21.12
N THR A 9 3.49 2.00 22.07
CA THR A 9 2.77 0.75 22.36
C THR A 9 1.39 0.70 21.72
N GLU A 10 0.97 1.75 21.01
CA GLU A 10 -0.33 1.77 20.33
C GLU A 10 -0.33 0.77 19.17
N PRO A 11 -1.44 0.03 18.92
CA PRO A 11 -1.52 -0.99 17.88
C PRO A 11 -1.33 -0.49 16.44
N LEU A 12 -1.66 0.78 16.21
CA LEU A 12 -1.35 1.52 14.99
C LEU A 12 -0.57 2.78 15.38
N VAL A 13 0.54 3.01 14.70
CA VAL A 13 1.36 4.20 14.91
C VAL A 13 1.63 4.85 13.56
N VAL A 14 1.68 6.17 13.54
CA VAL A 14 2.15 6.94 12.38
C VAL A 14 3.40 7.69 12.78
N THR A 15 4.42 7.57 11.94
CA THR A 15 5.63 8.38 12.02
C THR A 15 5.82 9.18 10.74
N HIS A 16 6.50 10.32 10.83
CA HIS A 16 6.79 11.19 9.69
C HIS A 16 8.28 11.40 9.51
N ASP A 17 8.74 11.32 8.25
CA ASP A 17 10.05 11.79 7.83
C ASP A 17 9.85 12.79 6.67
N GLY A 18 9.72 14.07 7.01
CA GLY A 18 9.30 15.09 6.06
C GLY A 18 7.97 14.75 5.40
N PRO A 19 7.91 14.65 4.06
CA PRO A 19 6.67 14.35 3.32
C PRO A 19 6.32 12.85 3.24
N ILE A 20 7.05 12.00 3.94
CA ILE A 20 6.81 10.56 4.01
C ILE A 20 6.10 10.24 5.32
N ALA A 21 4.88 9.73 5.25
CA ALA A 21 4.17 9.14 6.38
C ALA A 21 4.40 7.62 6.39
N THR A 22 4.68 7.07 7.56
CA THR A 22 4.76 5.61 7.74
C THR A 22 3.67 5.15 8.69
N LEU A 23 2.79 4.29 8.20
CA LEU A 23 1.78 3.58 8.99
C LEU A 23 2.37 2.26 9.46
N TRP A 24 2.49 2.10 10.77
CA TRP A 24 2.97 0.91 11.42
C TRP A 24 1.82 0.05 11.92
N LEU A 25 1.84 -1.22 11.53
CA LEU A 25 1.09 -2.26 12.20
C LEU A 25 1.94 -2.68 13.41
N ASN A 26 1.52 -2.33 14.62
CA ASN A 26 2.38 -2.35 15.79
C ASN A 26 1.84 -3.26 16.91
N ARG A 27 1.82 -4.55 16.63
CA ARG A 27 1.56 -5.62 17.60
C ARG A 27 2.57 -6.77 17.36
N PRO A 28 3.89 -6.52 17.51
CA PRO A 28 4.93 -7.49 17.14
C PRO A 28 4.79 -8.82 17.88
N GLU A 29 4.32 -8.82 19.13
CA GLU A 29 4.04 -10.02 19.93
C GLU A 29 2.95 -10.92 19.35
N LYS A 30 2.10 -10.37 18.47
CA LYS A 30 1.06 -11.05 17.69
C LYS A 30 1.39 -11.09 16.19
N ARG A 31 2.65 -10.88 15.82
CA ARG A 31 3.10 -10.73 14.43
C ARG A 31 2.23 -9.75 13.65
N ASN A 32 1.84 -8.66 14.30
CA ASN A 32 1.02 -7.58 13.76
C ASN A 32 -0.36 -8.03 13.24
N ALA A 33 -0.97 -9.04 13.88
CA ALA A 33 -2.33 -9.45 13.57
C ALA A 33 -3.31 -8.29 13.78
N VAL A 34 -4.21 -8.08 12.81
CA VAL A 34 -5.08 -6.89 12.73
C VAL A 34 -6.38 -7.14 13.46
N THR A 35 -6.68 -6.28 14.44
CA THR A 35 -7.96 -6.23 15.15
C THR A 35 -8.99 -5.42 14.37
N LYS A 36 -10.27 -5.48 14.80
CA LYS A 36 -11.31 -4.62 14.23
C LYS A 36 -10.95 -3.12 14.36
N ALA A 37 -10.50 -2.71 15.54
CA ALA A 37 -10.10 -1.33 15.79
C ALA A 37 -8.93 -0.88 14.88
N MET A 38 -8.01 -1.78 14.56
CA MET A 38 -6.94 -1.48 13.60
C MET A 38 -7.48 -1.32 12.17
N TRP A 39 -8.47 -2.14 11.74
CA TRP A 39 -9.11 -1.91 10.45
C TRP A 39 -9.76 -0.52 10.37
N GLU A 40 -10.52 -0.14 11.40
CA GLU A 40 -11.14 1.19 11.50
C GLU A 40 -10.09 2.30 11.51
N GLY A 41 -8.99 2.11 12.26
CA GLY A 41 -7.87 3.06 12.34
C GLY A 41 -7.13 3.25 11.00
N ILE A 42 -6.89 2.16 10.24
CA ILE A 42 -6.30 2.25 8.89
C ILE A 42 -7.15 3.13 7.99
N ALA A 43 -8.48 2.93 7.99
CA ALA A 43 -9.39 3.73 7.18
C ALA A 43 -9.36 5.22 7.59
N ALA A 44 -9.35 5.51 8.89
CA ALA A 44 -9.29 6.88 9.42
C ALA A 44 -7.98 7.58 9.05
N ILE A 45 -6.83 6.91 9.20
CA ILE A 45 -5.51 7.44 8.85
C ILE A 45 -5.43 7.72 7.33
N CYS A 46 -5.92 6.81 6.50
CA CYS A 46 -5.97 7.04 5.06
C CYS A 46 -6.85 8.25 4.70
N ALA A 47 -8.00 8.42 5.33
CA ALA A 47 -8.89 9.56 5.10
C ALA A 47 -8.23 10.90 5.49
N GLU A 48 -7.53 10.93 6.63
CA GLU A 48 -6.79 12.11 7.08
C GLU A 48 -5.67 12.47 6.09
N PHE A 49 -4.82 11.51 5.73
CA PHE A 49 -3.66 11.77 4.88
C PHE A 49 -4.00 11.95 3.40
N ALA A 50 -5.17 11.52 2.96
CA ALA A 50 -5.63 11.82 1.60
C ALA A 50 -5.68 13.33 1.35
N THR A 51 -6.09 14.11 2.35
CA THR A 51 -6.23 15.58 2.28
C THR A 51 -5.06 16.36 2.86
N ASP A 52 -4.17 15.74 3.63
CA ASP A 52 -2.99 16.38 4.20
C ASP A 52 -1.96 16.68 3.11
N ARG A 53 -1.78 17.97 2.79
CA ARG A 53 -0.84 18.43 1.75
C ARG A 53 0.64 18.26 2.12
N THR A 54 0.95 17.97 3.37
CA THR A 54 2.32 17.71 3.82
C THR A 54 2.75 16.27 3.52
N VAL A 55 1.82 15.33 3.43
CA VAL A 55 2.07 13.93 3.09
C VAL A 55 2.07 13.74 1.57
N ARG A 56 3.11 13.16 1.04
CA ARG A 56 3.27 12.86 -0.41
C ARG A 56 3.37 11.37 -0.71
N VAL A 57 3.78 10.56 0.26
CA VAL A 57 3.90 9.10 0.15
C VAL A 57 3.47 8.48 1.46
N LEU A 58 2.74 7.37 1.39
CA LEU A 58 2.39 6.54 2.55
C LEU A 58 3.13 5.21 2.44
N VAL A 59 3.97 4.91 3.43
CA VAL A 59 4.59 3.60 3.62
C VAL A 59 3.79 2.83 4.65
N VAL A 60 3.45 1.57 4.36
CA VAL A 60 2.82 0.65 5.32
C VAL A 60 3.81 -0.44 5.67
N ARG A 61 4.07 -0.65 6.96
CA ARG A 61 4.99 -1.69 7.43
C ARG A 61 4.59 -2.25 8.80
N GLY A 62 5.10 -3.41 9.12
CA GLY A 62 4.95 -4.00 10.45
C GLY A 62 6.11 -3.61 11.37
N ALA A 63 5.84 -3.48 12.67
CA ALA A 63 6.87 -3.38 13.69
C ALA A 63 7.55 -4.76 13.92
N GLY A 64 8.86 -4.76 14.18
CA GLY A 64 9.65 -5.97 14.35
C GLY A 64 9.82 -6.77 13.05
N ASP A 65 9.90 -8.10 13.18
CA ASP A 65 10.32 -9.01 12.11
C ASP A 65 9.20 -9.43 11.14
N HIS A 66 7.97 -8.95 11.32
CA HIS A 66 6.82 -9.40 10.53
C HIS A 66 6.01 -8.23 10.02
N PHE A 67 5.53 -8.33 8.78
CA PHE A 67 4.58 -7.37 8.25
C PHE A 67 3.22 -7.51 8.94
N CYS A 68 2.53 -8.65 8.73
CA CYS A 68 1.23 -8.92 9.34
C CYS A 68 0.83 -10.38 9.16
N ALA A 69 0.48 -11.06 10.24
CA ALA A 69 0.03 -12.47 10.21
C ALA A 69 -1.45 -12.64 9.82
N GLY A 70 -2.17 -11.57 9.56
CA GLY A 70 -3.58 -11.60 9.16
C GLY A 70 -4.52 -11.00 10.19
N ALA A 71 -5.79 -11.35 10.10
CA ALA A 71 -6.79 -10.96 11.10
C ALA A 71 -6.45 -11.59 12.46
N ASP A 72 -6.70 -10.87 13.55
CA ASP A 72 -6.63 -11.46 14.89
C ASP A 72 -7.77 -12.47 15.04
N ILE A 73 -7.41 -13.77 15.08
CA ILE A 73 -8.40 -14.87 15.11
C ILE A 73 -9.24 -14.83 16.40
N GLY A 74 -8.70 -14.24 17.48
CA GLY A 74 -9.44 -14.08 18.74
C GLY A 74 -10.61 -13.08 18.65
N GLU A 75 -10.57 -12.19 17.67
CA GLU A 75 -11.62 -11.20 17.39
C GLU A 75 -12.43 -11.52 16.10
N LEU A 76 -12.06 -12.57 15.40
CA LEU A 76 -12.67 -12.91 14.12
C LEU A 76 -14.03 -13.61 14.35
N GLU A 77 -15.09 -12.83 14.45
CA GLU A 77 -16.47 -13.34 14.40
C GLU A 77 -16.97 -13.33 12.95
N VAL A 78 -17.06 -14.52 12.34
CA VAL A 78 -17.48 -14.70 10.94
C VAL A 78 -18.88 -14.11 10.66
N SER A 79 -19.74 -14.05 11.68
CA SER A 79 -21.09 -13.48 11.61
C SER A 79 -21.14 -11.97 11.91
N ASP A 80 -20.05 -11.35 12.38
CA ASP A 80 -20.04 -9.92 12.71
C ASP A 80 -19.93 -9.07 11.44
N SER A 81 -21.07 -8.51 11.04
CA SER A 81 -21.14 -7.59 9.90
C SER A 81 -20.33 -6.30 10.14
N SER A 82 -20.12 -5.90 11.39
CA SER A 82 -19.32 -4.71 11.72
C SER A 82 -17.82 -4.95 11.51
N TYR A 83 -17.32 -6.14 11.81
CA TYR A 83 -15.96 -6.55 11.47
C TYR A 83 -15.74 -6.55 9.95
N ALA A 84 -16.67 -7.16 9.20
CA ALA A 84 -16.61 -7.20 7.75
C ALA A 84 -16.64 -5.79 7.14
N ALA A 85 -17.46 -4.88 7.68
CA ALA A 85 -17.53 -3.48 7.24
C ALA A 85 -16.21 -2.72 7.54
N ALA A 86 -15.62 -2.89 8.73
CA ALA A 86 -14.34 -2.28 9.09
C ALA A 86 -13.21 -2.75 8.16
N ASN A 87 -13.13 -4.05 7.89
CA ASN A 87 -12.16 -4.64 6.96
C ASN A 87 -12.34 -4.07 5.54
N ALA A 88 -13.57 -4.05 5.01
CA ALA A 88 -13.88 -3.50 3.69
C ALA A 88 -13.58 -1.99 3.61
N GLY A 89 -13.85 -1.25 4.68
CA GLY A 89 -13.53 0.17 4.79
C GLY A 89 -12.02 0.43 4.70
N ALA A 90 -11.21 -0.33 5.41
CA ALA A 90 -9.76 -0.24 5.36
C ALA A 90 -9.20 -0.56 3.96
N ASP A 91 -9.66 -1.66 3.35
CA ASP A 91 -9.24 -2.04 2.00
C ASP A 91 -9.59 -0.95 0.97
N THR A 92 -10.81 -0.42 1.06
CA THR A 92 -11.26 0.66 0.17
C THR A 92 -10.42 1.93 0.38
N ALA A 93 -10.23 2.36 1.63
CA ALA A 93 -9.50 3.58 1.95
C ALA A 93 -8.03 3.51 1.50
N LEU A 94 -7.36 2.37 1.73
CA LEU A 94 -5.98 2.17 1.30
C LEU A 94 -5.86 2.03 -0.22
N GLY A 95 -6.75 1.25 -0.85
CA GLY A 95 -6.71 1.02 -2.30
C GLY A 95 -7.17 2.20 -3.14
N SER A 96 -7.94 3.16 -2.56
CA SER A 96 -8.33 4.41 -3.21
C SER A 96 -7.53 5.63 -2.71
N PHE A 97 -6.50 5.41 -1.90
CA PHE A 97 -5.64 6.49 -1.41
C PHE A 97 -5.02 7.25 -2.59
N PRO A 98 -5.16 8.59 -2.68
CA PRO A 98 -4.83 9.29 -3.91
C PRO A 98 -3.32 9.31 -4.22
N LYS A 99 -2.49 9.31 -3.18
CA LYS A 99 -1.03 9.42 -3.29
C LYS A 99 -0.37 8.05 -3.35
N PRO A 100 0.91 7.94 -3.75
CA PRO A 100 1.62 6.67 -3.75
C PRO A 100 1.61 5.97 -2.40
N THR A 101 1.36 4.66 -2.42
CA THR A 101 1.41 3.77 -1.25
C THR A 101 2.42 2.65 -1.47
N ILE A 102 3.24 2.36 -0.47
CA ILE A 102 4.25 1.31 -0.54
C ILE A 102 4.07 0.37 0.65
N ALA A 103 3.89 -0.92 0.41
CA ALA A 103 3.98 -1.93 1.45
C ALA A 103 5.43 -2.41 1.55
N PHE A 104 6.02 -2.31 2.74
CA PHE A 104 7.33 -2.86 3.05
C PHE A 104 7.18 -4.14 3.86
N VAL A 105 7.51 -5.27 3.24
CA VAL A 105 7.16 -6.61 3.74
C VAL A 105 8.37 -7.37 4.23
N ARG A 106 8.33 -7.77 5.51
CA ARG A 106 9.25 -8.70 6.15
C ARG A 106 8.50 -9.87 6.75
N GLY A 107 9.13 -11.03 6.88
CA GLY A 107 8.57 -12.19 7.54
C GLY A 107 7.14 -12.49 7.08
N SER A 108 6.22 -12.66 8.00
CA SER A 108 4.83 -13.05 7.69
C SER A 108 4.02 -11.92 7.06
N CYS A 109 3.45 -12.19 5.89
CA CYS A 109 2.44 -11.38 5.19
C CYS A 109 1.30 -12.32 4.77
N VAL A 110 0.33 -12.57 5.66
CA VAL A 110 -0.63 -13.67 5.51
C VAL A 110 -2.06 -13.17 5.69
N GLY A 111 -3.00 -13.70 4.93
CA GLY A 111 -4.44 -13.40 5.04
C GLY A 111 -4.74 -11.91 4.93
N GLY A 112 -5.18 -11.28 6.03
CA GLY A 112 -5.39 -9.82 6.11
C GLY A 112 -4.11 -9.01 5.85
N GLY A 113 -2.92 -9.56 6.19
CA GLY A 113 -1.65 -8.93 5.86
C GLY A 113 -1.41 -8.89 4.34
N THR A 114 -1.65 -10.00 3.65
CA THR A 114 -1.58 -10.02 2.17
C THR A 114 -2.61 -9.06 1.57
N GLN A 115 -3.81 -8.98 2.14
CA GLN A 115 -4.84 -8.03 1.72
C GLN A 115 -4.36 -6.57 1.82
N ILE A 116 -3.77 -6.16 2.95
CA ILE A 116 -3.19 -4.82 3.13
C ILE A 116 -2.08 -4.58 2.11
N ALA A 117 -1.16 -5.55 1.94
CA ALA A 117 -0.05 -5.40 1.02
C ALA A 117 -0.50 -5.22 -0.43
N ILE A 118 -1.50 -5.99 -0.91
CA ILE A 118 -2.02 -5.86 -2.28
C ILE A 118 -2.97 -4.66 -2.47
N ALA A 119 -3.39 -4.01 -1.39
CA ALA A 119 -4.11 -2.74 -1.46
C ALA A 119 -3.17 -1.54 -1.67
N CYS A 120 -1.88 -1.68 -1.35
CA CYS A 120 -0.86 -0.69 -1.69
C CYS A 120 -0.49 -0.74 -3.19
N ASP A 121 0.08 0.35 -3.71
CA ASP A 121 0.48 0.43 -5.13
C ASP A 121 1.69 -0.44 -5.44
N VAL A 122 2.71 -0.37 -4.58
CA VAL A 122 3.99 -1.08 -4.74
C VAL A 122 4.31 -1.89 -3.49
N ARG A 123 4.91 -3.05 -3.67
CA ARG A 123 5.34 -3.96 -2.60
C ARG A 123 6.83 -4.22 -2.71
N VAL A 124 7.59 -3.77 -1.73
CA VAL A 124 9.01 -4.08 -1.55
C VAL A 124 9.13 -5.07 -0.41
N ALA A 125 9.87 -6.13 -0.60
CA ALA A 125 10.06 -7.15 0.42
C ALA A 125 11.54 -7.44 0.68
N ASP A 126 11.83 -8.06 1.82
CA ASP A 126 13.11 -8.70 2.03
C ASP A 126 13.03 -10.23 1.81
N THR A 127 14.20 -10.89 1.81
CA THR A 127 14.32 -12.35 1.60
C THR A 127 13.76 -13.19 2.74
N SER A 128 13.29 -12.60 3.85
CA SER A 128 12.57 -13.30 4.91
C SER A 128 11.07 -13.41 4.64
N ALA A 129 10.55 -12.68 3.66
CA ALA A 129 9.12 -12.53 3.43
C ALA A 129 8.44 -13.83 2.99
N VAL A 130 7.32 -14.13 3.66
CA VAL A 130 6.46 -15.28 3.39
C VAL A 130 5.03 -14.81 3.23
N PHE A 131 4.40 -15.20 2.15
CA PHE A 131 3.06 -14.76 1.76
C PHE A 131 2.04 -15.89 1.77
N GLY A 132 0.77 -15.57 2.01
CA GLY A 132 -0.31 -16.54 1.89
C GLY A 132 -1.69 -15.93 2.00
N ILE A 133 -2.67 -16.57 1.34
CA ILE A 133 -4.10 -16.26 1.48
C ILE A 133 -4.76 -17.53 2.03
N THR A 134 -5.05 -17.55 3.33
CA THR A 134 -5.26 -18.79 4.08
C THR A 134 -6.69 -19.08 4.58
N PRO A 135 -7.79 -18.49 4.03
CA PRO A 135 -9.14 -18.71 4.53
C PRO A 135 -9.59 -20.19 4.44
N ALA A 136 -9.08 -20.94 3.43
CA ALA A 136 -9.42 -22.34 3.28
C ALA A 136 -8.95 -23.23 4.44
N ARG A 137 -7.94 -22.81 5.22
CA ARG A 137 -7.54 -23.50 6.47
C ARG A 137 -8.55 -23.32 7.59
N LEU A 138 -9.35 -22.26 7.53
CA LEU A 138 -10.32 -21.89 8.56
C LEU A 138 -11.77 -22.22 8.14
N GLY A 139 -11.99 -22.67 6.90
CA GLY A 139 -13.33 -22.91 6.37
C GLY A 139 -14.17 -21.65 6.18
N ILE A 140 -13.53 -20.49 6.03
CA ILE A 140 -14.20 -19.20 5.83
C ILE A 140 -14.10 -18.73 4.38
N VAL A 141 -15.06 -17.91 3.97
CA VAL A 141 -15.07 -17.28 2.65
C VAL A 141 -14.18 -16.02 2.68
N TYR A 142 -13.22 -15.94 1.77
CA TYR A 142 -12.39 -14.74 1.65
C TYR A 142 -13.22 -13.57 1.10
N PRO A 143 -13.02 -12.34 1.58
CA PRO A 143 -13.79 -11.19 1.12
C PRO A 143 -13.70 -10.96 -0.39
N ALA A 144 -14.84 -10.65 -1.03
CA ALA A 144 -14.91 -10.49 -2.48
C ALA A 144 -13.95 -9.40 -3.02
N PHE A 145 -13.79 -8.29 -2.30
CA PHE A 145 -12.84 -7.24 -2.67
C PHE A 145 -11.39 -7.73 -2.66
N GLY A 146 -11.01 -8.58 -1.70
CA GLY A 146 -9.68 -9.20 -1.66
C GLY A 146 -9.44 -10.17 -2.81
N VAL A 147 -10.48 -10.94 -3.21
CA VAL A 147 -10.42 -11.81 -4.40
C VAL A 147 -10.27 -10.97 -5.67
N ASP A 148 -11.08 -9.91 -5.84
CA ASP A 148 -11.02 -9.03 -7.01
C ASP A 148 -9.63 -8.42 -7.17
N ARG A 149 -9.07 -7.87 -6.09
CA ARG A 149 -7.74 -7.26 -6.09
C ARG A 149 -6.64 -8.29 -6.41
N ALA A 150 -6.70 -9.47 -5.81
CA ALA A 150 -5.74 -10.53 -6.08
C ALA A 150 -5.81 -11.02 -7.54
N VAL A 151 -7.01 -11.14 -8.12
CA VAL A 151 -7.17 -11.54 -9.53
C VAL A 151 -6.61 -10.49 -10.48
N ARG A 152 -6.83 -9.20 -10.20
CA ARG A 152 -6.30 -8.10 -11.02
C ARG A 152 -4.77 -8.04 -10.97
N LEU A 153 -4.19 -8.30 -9.81
CA LEU A 153 -2.73 -8.26 -9.63
C LEU A 153 -2.04 -9.51 -10.17
N LEU A 154 -2.56 -10.70 -9.84
CA LEU A 154 -1.85 -11.98 -10.04
C LEU A 154 -2.41 -12.80 -11.22
N GLY A 155 -3.56 -12.41 -11.73
CA GLY A 155 -4.34 -13.22 -12.66
C GLY A 155 -5.07 -14.39 -11.96
N PRO A 156 -6.02 -15.04 -12.67
CA PRO A 156 -6.92 -16.00 -12.06
C PRO A 156 -6.24 -17.30 -11.59
N SER A 157 -5.18 -17.74 -12.27
CA SER A 157 -4.52 -19.02 -11.94
C SER A 157 -3.74 -18.93 -10.63
N ALA A 158 -2.87 -17.91 -10.49
CA ALA A 158 -2.10 -17.73 -9.27
C ALA A 158 -3.00 -17.43 -8.05
N THR A 159 -4.05 -16.62 -8.25
CA THR A 159 -5.04 -16.34 -7.21
C THR A 159 -5.74 -17.61 -6.73
N LYS A 160 -6.23 -18.45 -7.65
CA LYS A 160 -6.86 -19.74 -7.30
C LYS A 160 -5.90 -20.67 -6.57
N HIS A 161 -4.63 -20.72 -7.00
CA HIS A 161 -3.64 -21.53 -6.32
C HIS A 161 -3.47 -21.10 -4.86
N LEU A 162 -3.28 -19.79 -4.59
CA LEU A 162 -3.13 -19.29 -3.23
C LEU A 162 -4.38 -19.54 -2.37
N LEU A 163 -5.58 -19.30 -2.93
CA LEU A 163 -6.84 -19.48 -2.22
C LEU A 163 -7.17 -20.95 -1.94
N PHE A 164 -6.93 -21.86 -2.91
CA PHE A 164 -7.29 -23.26 -2.78
C PHE A 164 -6.34 -24.03 -1.88
N SER A 165 -5.02 -23.84 -2.10
CA SER A 165 -4.01 -24.56 -1.31
C SER A 165 -3.89 -23.99 0.09
N ALA A 166 -4.12 -22.68 0.25
CA ALA A 166 -3.83 -21.94 1.47
C ALA A 166 -2.37 -22.15 1.96
N GLU A 167 -1.48 -22.53 1.04
CA GLU A 167 -0.05 -22.69 1.32
C GLU A 167 0.63 -21.33 1.49
N LEU A 168 1.67 -21.33 2.31
CA LEU A 168 2.58 -20.20 2.36
C LEU A 168 3.60 -20.35 1.25
N ILE A 169 3.88 -19.24 0.56
CA ILE A 169 4.88 -19.17 -0.50
C ILE A 169 6.02 -18.22 -0.09
N GLY A 170 7.25 -18.57 -0.45
CA GLY A 170 8.41 -17.72 -0.25
C GLY A 170 8.45 -16.56 -1.25
N TRP A 171 9.38 -15.67 -1.00
CA TRP A 171 9.58 -14.47 -1.81
C TRP A 171 9.87 -14.76 -3.29
N GLU A 172 10.59 -15.85 -3.62
CA GLU A 172 10.93 -16.19 -5.00
C GLU A 172 9.67 -16.46 -5.84
N ARG A 173 8.72 -17.19 -5.24
CA ARG A 173 7.45 -17.44 -5.90
C ARG A 173 6.58 -16.19 -5.93
N ALA A 174 6.55 -15.42 -4.86
CA ALA A 174 5.81 -14.17 -4.77
C ALA A 174 6.28 -13.18 -5.86
N LEU A 175 7.59 -13.02 -6.05
CA LEU A 175 8.17 -12.20 -7.11
C LEU A 175 7.81 -12.73 -8.52
N ARG A 176 7.89 -14.04 -8.72
CA ARG A 176 7.59 -14.67 -10.02
C ARG A 176 6.14 -14.49 -10.47
N ILE A 177 5.19 -14.48 -9.53
CA ILE A 177 3.76 -14.32 -9.84
C ILE A 177 3.30 -12.85 -9.79
N GLY A 178 4.20 -11.90 -9.52
CA GLY A 178 3.88 -10.47 -9.43
C GLY A 178 3.18 -10.05 -8.13
N LEU A 179 3.23 -10.88 -7.08
CA LEU A 179 2.72 -10.49 -5.75
C LEU A 179 3.62 -9.47 -5.06
N VAL A 180 4.90 -9.45 -5.42
CA VAL A 180 5.92 -8.51 -4.93
C VAL A 180 6.61 -7.89 -6.14
N ASP A 181 6.92 -6.62 -6.08
CA ASP A 181 7.54 -5.87 -7.18
C ASP A 181 9.07 -5.92 -7.08
N GLU A 182 9.63 -5.87 -5.86
CA GLU A 182 11.07 -5.92 -5.59
C GLU A 182 11.37 -6.76 -4.35
N VAL A 183 12.49 -7.48 -4.38
CA VAL A 183 13.00 -8.23 -3.21
C VAL A 183 14.49 -7.97 -3.04
N HIS A 184 14.92 -7.74 -1.81
CA HIS A 184 16.30 -7.43 -1.45
C HIS A 184 16.71 -8.22 -0.19
N GLU A 185 18.01 -8.34 0.05
CA GLU A 185 18.51 -8.80 1.35
C GLU A 185 18.09 -7.80 2.46
N PRO A 186 17.87 -8.24 3.71
CA PRO A 186 17.25 -7.39 4.74
C PRO A 186 17.83 -5.98 4.87
N ALA A 187 19.16 -5.85 4.98
CA ALA A 187 19.81 -4.53 5.10
C ALA A 187 19.61 -3.67 3.84
N ALA A 188 19.72 -4.28 2.65
CA ALA A 188 19.48 -3.59 1.38
C ALA A 188 18.01 -3.22 1.16
N ALA A 189 17.08 -3.99 1.73
CA ALA A 189 15.65 -3.69 1.67
C ALA A 189 15.30 -2.43 2.45
N ASP A 190 15.92 -2.19 3.62
CA ASP A 190 15.75 -0.94 4.39
C ASP A 190 16.28 0.26 3.62
N GLU A 191 17.47 0.18 3.09
CA GLU A 191 18.05 1.24 2.26
C GLU A 191 17.18 1.52 1.03
N ARG A 192 16.65 0.46 0.41
CA ARG A 192 15.81 0.56 -0.78
C ARG A 192 14.49 1.24 -0.51
N ILE A 193 13.79 0.90 0.58
CA ILE A 193 12.51 1.53 0.91
C ILE A 193 12.69 3.02 1.23
N ASP A 194 13.72 3.38 1.99
CA ASP A 194 14.05 4.77 2.30
C ASP A 194 14.35 5.58 1.02
N ALA A 195 15.21 5.02 0.15
CA ALA A 195 15.57 5.67 -1.11
C ALA A 195 14.36 5.80 -2.05
N PHE A 196 13.51 4.77 -2.13
CA PHE A 196 12.36 4.79 -3.03
C PHE A 196 11.27 5.75 -2.54
N ALA A 197 10.93 5.72 -1.25
CA ALA A 197 9.98 6.66 -0.68
C ALA A 197 10.47 8.12 -0.82
N THR A 198 11.77 8.37 -0.55
CA THR A 198 12.39 9.68 -0.75
C THR A 198 12.33 10.13 -2.22
N LEU A 199 12.63 9.24 -3.15
CA LEU A 199 12.55 9.50 -4.59
C LEU A 199 11.15 9.97 -4.99
N LEU A 200 10.12 9.23 -4.58
CA LEU A 200 8.72 9.56 -4.88
C LEU A 200 8.30 10.87 -4.22
N ALA A 201 8.64 11.05 -2.96
CA ALA A 201 8.19 12.19 -2.18
C ALA A 201 8.87 13.51 -2.56
N THR A 202 10.14 13.49 -2.98
CA THR A 202 10.95 14.73 -3.13
C THR A 202 11.43 15.01 -4.54
N GLN A 203 11.53 14.00 -5.41
CA GLN A 203 12.12 14.12 -6.74
C GLN A 203 11.15 13.79 -7.88
N ARG A 204 9.91 13.50 -7.58
CA ARG A 204 8.87 13.20 -8.58
C ARG A 204 7.66 14.10 -8.36
N SER A 205 7.05 14.55 -9.44
CA SER A 205 5.83 15.36 -9.38
C SER A 205 4.68 14.54 -8.80
N LEU A 206 4.09 15.00 -7.69
CA LEU A 206 2.91 14.36 -7.10
C LEU A 206 1.72 14.43 -8.06
N LEU A 207 1.57 15.51 -8.84
CA LEU A 207 0.57 15.62 -9.88
C LEU A 207 0.64 14.46 -10.88
N THR A 208 1.86 14.14 -11.35
CA THR A 208 2.06 13.02 -12.28
C THR A 208 1.77 11.67 -11.62
N GLN A 209 2.15 11.50 -10.36
CA GLN A 209 1.92 10.26 -9.62
C GLN A 209 0.41 10.03 -9.38
N GLU A 210 -0.31 11.03 -8.88
CA GLU A 210 -1.75 10.93 -8.63
C GLU A 210 -2.55 10.75 -9.93
N SER A 211 -2.21 11.50 -10.97
CA SER A 211 -2.87 11.35 -12.28
C SER A 211 -2.63 9.98 -12.90
N SER A 212 -1.39 9.48 -12.82
CA SER A 212 -1.05 8.14 -13.32
C SER A 212 -1.78 7.05 -12.55
N LYS A 213 -1.81 7.13 -11.21
CA LYS A 213 -2.54 6.18 -10.36
C LYS A 213 -4.02 6.18 -10.71
N ALA A 214 -4.66 7.35 -10.75
CA ALA A 214 -6.09 7.46 -11.09
C ALA A 214 -6.41 6.88 -12.47
N MET A 215 -5.56 7.10 -13.48
CA MET A 215 -5.73 6.54 -14.82
C MET A 215 -5.53 5.03 -14.85
N VAL A 216 -4.52 4.51 -14.14
CA VAL A 216 -4.27 3.06 -14.03
C VAL A 216 -5.45 2.38 -13.33
N ASP A 217 -5.92 2.93 -12.21
CA ASP A 217 -7.04 2.36 -11.45
C ASP A 217 -8.34 2.37 -12.26
N GLU A 218 -8.61 3.45 -13.00
CA GLU A 218 -9.75 3.51 -13.89
C GLU A 218 -9.64 2.47 -15.00
N CYS A 219 -8.48 2.38 -15.67
CA CYS A 219 -8.23 1.43 -16.74
C CYS A 219 -8.40 -0.02 -16.25
N VAL A 220 -7.86 -0.35 -15.07
CA VAL A 220 -8.00 -1.68 -14.47
C VAL A 220 -9.46 -2.00 -14.12
N ARG A 221 -10.23 -1.00 -13.67
CA ARG A 221 -11.63 -1.19 -13.27
C ARG A 221 -12.60 -1.26 -14.45
N THR A 222 -12.37 -0.46 -15.52
CA THR A 222 -13.35 -0.25 -16.60
C THR A 222 -12.87 -0.76 -17.97
N GLY A 223 -11.57 -1.03 -18.11
CA GLY A 223 -10.94 -1.41 -19.39
C GLY A 223 -10.50 -0.20 -20.23
N GLU A 224 -10.82 1.04 -19.83
CA GLU A 224 -10.48 2.25 -20.60
C GLU A 224 -10.27 3.45 -19.65
N ILE A 225 -9.66 4.51 -20.18
CA ILE A 225 -9.51 5.79 -19.47
C ILE A 225 -10.52 6.77 -20.09
N SER A 226 -11.47 7.25 -19.29
CA SER A 226 -12.52 8.14 -19.75
C SER A 226 -11.98 9.52 -20.18
N ARG A 227 -12.73 10.18 -21.08
CA ARG A 227 -12.42 11.58 -21.46
C ARG A 227 -12.55 12.54 -20.27
N ALA A 228 -13.41 12.24 -19.32
CA ALA A 228 -13.57 13.05 -18.10
C ALA A 228 -12.31 13.02 -17.24
N THR A 229 -11.73 11.83 -17.01
CA THR A 229 -10.46 11.67 -16.27
C THR A 229 -9.31 12.38 -17.00
N GLN A 230 -9.21 12.21 -18.32
CA GLN A 230 -8.19 12.90 -19.12
C GLN A 230 -8.34 14.42 -19.04
N ALA A 231 -9.57 14.95 -19.16
CA ALA A 231 -9.84 16.39 -19.10
C ALA A 231 -9.52 16.97 -17.70
N ARG A 232 -9.90 16.26 -16.63
CA ARG A 232 -9.59 16.65 -15.25
C ARG A 232 -8.09 16.83 -15.06
N TRP A 233 -7.31 15.80 -15.36
CA TRP A 233 -5.86 15.84 -15.16
C TRP A 233 -5.14 16.78 -16.13
N GLY A 234 -5.68 16.97 -17.33
CA GLY A 234 -5.22 18.02 -18.26
C GLY A 234 -5.43 19.44 -17.71
N ALA A 235 -6.53 19.69 -17.03
CA ALA A 235 -6.79 20.97 -16.36
C ALA A 235 -5.85 21.20 -15.16
N GLU A 236 -5.64 20.18 -14.33
CA GLU A 236 -4.68 20.23 -13.21
C GLU A 236 -3.26 20.51 -13.71
N LEU A 237 -2.83 19.82 -14.78
CA LEU A 237 -1.53 20.08 -15.40
C LEU A 237 -1.40 21.51 -15.91
N ALA A 238 -2.44 22.03 -16.58
CA ALA A 238 -2.43 23.40 -17.12
C ALA A 238 -2.40 24.47 -16.02
N ALA A 239 -2.95 24.17 -14.84
CA ALA A 239 -2.93 25.06 -13.67
C ALA A 239 -1.63 24.96 -12.85
N SER A 240 -0.81 23.91 -13.09
CA SER A 240 0.42 23.64 -12.35
C SER A 240 1.66 24.18 -13.04
N THR A 241 2.70 24.50 -12.26
CA THR A 241 4.04 24.85 -12.76
C THR A 241 4.98 23.64 -12.87
N ASP A 242 4.56 22.46 -12.44
CA ASP A 242 5.41 21.27 -12.33
C ASP A 242 6.03 20.84 -13.67
N ALA A 243 5.27 20.95 -14.78
CA ALA A 243 5.79 20.58 -16.10
C ALA A 243 6.94 21.53 -16.56
N ALA A 244 6.77 22.83 -16.35
CA ALA A 244 7.78 23.82 -16.69
C ALA A 244 9.04 23.64 -15.82
N GLU A 245 8.86 23.41 -14.52
CA GLU A 245 9.95 23.13 -13.57
C GLU A 245 10.68 21.84 -13.95
N GLY A 246 9.96 20.76 -14.26
CA GLY A 246 10.58 19.50 -14.66
C GLY A 246 11.45 19.61 -15.89
N VAL A 247 11.00 20.35 -16.92
CA VAL A 247 11.78 20.62 -18.13
C VAL A 247 13.01 21.48 -17.82
N ALA A 248 12.85 22.56 -17.05
CA ALA A 248 13.95 23.45 -16.66
C ALA A 248 15.01 22.67 -15.86
N ALA A 249 14.60 21.93 -14.83
CA ALA A 249 15.49 21.12 -14.01
C ALA A 249 16.28 20.10 -14.82
N PHE A 250 15.60 19.44 -15.78
CA PHE A 250 16.26 18.48 -16.68
C PHE A 250 17.34 19.12 -17.55
N LEU A 251 17.04 20.26 -18.18
CA LEU A 251 17.99 20.99 -19.03
C LEU A 251 19.17 21.56 -18.22
N GLU A 252 18.90 22.02 -17.01
CA GLU A 252 19.91 22.59 -16.08
C GLU A 252 20.68 21.51 -15.30
N ARG A 253 20.30 20.24 -15.43
CA ARG A 253 20.89 19.07 -14.72
C ARG A 253 20.87 19.23 -13.20
N ARG A 254 19.78 19.74 -12.65
CA ARG A 254 19.54 19.88 -11.23
C ARG A 254 18.32 19.06 -10.76
N PRO A 255 18.19 18.77 -9.47
CA PRO A 255 16.95 18.23 -8.91
C PRO A 255 15.77 19.18 -9.14
N PRO A 256 14.58 18.65 -9.52
CA PRO A 256 13.38 19.45 -9.67
C PRO A 256 12.81 19.87 -8.30
N ARG A 257 12.03 20.96 -8.30
CA ARG A 257 11.34 21.49 -7.13
C ARG A 257 9.84 21.58 -7.44
N PHE A 258 9.17 20.46 -7.43
CA PHE A 258 7.73 20.39 -7.69
C PHE A 258 6.93 20.96 -6.53
N THR A 259 5.92 21.76 -6.84
CA THR A 259 5.13 22.51 -5.86
C THR A 259 3.67 22.11 -5.80
N TRP A 260 3.17 21.33 -6.76
CA TRP A 260 1.81 20.84 -6.70
C TRP A 260 1.61 19.89 -5.51
N ALA A 261 0.56 20.13 -4.71
CA ALA A 261 0.34 19.46 -3.42
C ALA A 261 -1.08 18.90 -3.26
N GLY A 262 -1.70 18.48 -4.34
CA GLY A 262 -3.05 17.93 -4.38
C GLY A 262 -4.07 18.85 -5.07
N THR A 263 -5.19 18.26 -5.50
CA THR A 263 -6.30 19.01 -6.12
C THR A 263 -6.84 20.04 -5.13
N SER A 264 -7.20 21.22 -5.65
CA SER A 264 -8.00 22.17 -4.89
C SER A 264 -9.45 21.73 -5.05
N ASP A 265 -10.09 21.25 -4.00
CA ASP A 265 -11.54 21.03 -3.98
C ASP A 265 -12.30 22.37 -4.07
#